data_b7f13f17cca820bde1544c95f628e473
#
_entry.id   b7f13f17cca820bde1544c95f628e473
#
_cell.length_a   1.000
_cell.length_b   1.000
_cell.length_c   1.000
_cell.angle_alpha   90.00
_cell.angle_beta   90.00
_cell.angle_gamma   90.00
#
_symmetry.space_group_name_H-M   'P 1'
#
loop_
_entity.id
_entity.type
_entity.pdbx_description
1 polymer ?
#
loop_
_entity_poly.entity_id
_entity_poly.type
_entity_poly.pdbx_seq_one_letter_code
_entity_poly.pdbx_strand_id
1 'polypeptide(L)'
;MTIRIGVIGGSGLYAMTDLEDREEVQVETPFGSPSAPYVVGTLRGHRVAFLARHGAGHRLLPSELNFRANIFGFKTLGAEWILSASAVGSLQEKHPPLDIVVPDQFFDRTRGRIGTFFGRGLAAHVSFAHPICPLLARIALESGRAVGATVHDGGTYVCMEGPQFSTLAESRLYRSWGMDVIGMTNLQEAKLAREAEICYVTLALVTDYD
;
A
#
# COMPACT_ATOMS: atom_id res chain seq x y z
N MET A 1 18.39 0.63 -17.19
CA MET A 1 18.47 0.22 -15.78
C MET A 1 17.18 -0.50 -15.40
N THR A 2 17.25 -1.57 -14.63
CA THR A 2 16.08 -2.34 -14.18
C THR A 2 15.33 -1.57 -13.11
N ILE A 3 13.99 -1.55 -13.18
CA ILE A 3 13.14 -0.99 -12.14
C ILE A 3 13.11 -1.99 -10.98
N ARG A 4 13.56 -1.59 -9.80
CA ARG A 4 13.54 -2.45 -8.60
C ARG A 4 12.60 -1.94 -7.53
N ILE A 5 12.20 -0.67 -7.61
CA ILE A 5 11.40 0.01 -6.59
C ILE A 5 10.06 0.41 -7.19
N GLY A 6 8.99 -0.04 -6.59
CA GLY A 6 7.62 0.37 -6.85
C GLY A 6 7.12 1.29 -5.74
N VAL A 7 6.30 2.26 -6.09
CA VAL A 7 5.59 3.13 -5.15
C VAL A 7 4.10 3.15 -5.51
N ILE A 8 3.26 2.84 -4.54
CA ILE A 8 1.80 2.92 -4.70
C ILE A 8 1.28 4.04 -3.81
N GLY A 9 0.46 4.93 -4.36
CA GLY A 9 -0.14 5.99 -3.54
C GLY A 9 -1.10 6.88 -4.29
N GLY A 10 -1.42 8.00 -3.68
CA GLY A 10 -2.24 9.05 -4.29
C GLY A 10 -1.47 9.85 -5.34
N SER A 11 -2.20 10.70 -6.08
CA SER A 11 -1.69 11.47 -7.21
C SER A 11 -0.56 12.46 -6.86
N GLY A 12 -0.41 12.86 -5.61
CA GLY A 12 0.67 13.75 -5.18
C GLY A 12 2.08 13.13 -5.25
N LEU A 13 2.20 11.80 -5.17
CA LEU A 13 3.51 11.14 -5.10
C LEU A 13 4.27 11.12 -6.42
N TYR A 14 3.59 11.00 -7.54
CA TYR A 14 4.25 10.98 -8.86
C TYR A 14 4.36 12.36 -9.50
N ALA A 15 3.83 13.39 -8.84
CA ALA A 15 3.99 14.80 -9.26
C ALA A 15 5.27 15.45 -8.72
N MET A 16 6.15 14.67 -8.06
CA MET A 16 7.42 15.19 -7.52
C MET A 16 8.28 15.79 -8.62
N THR A 17 8.82 16.98 -8.36
CA THR A 17 9.69 17.70 -9.29
C THR A 17 11.04 17.00 -9.52
N ASP A 18 11.50 16.24 -8.54
CA ASP A 18 12.81 15.57 -8.54
C ASP A 18 12.82 14.24 -9.35
N LEU A 19 11.68 13.84 -9.93
CA LEU A 19 11.61 12.67 -10.79
C LEU A 19 12.02 13.04 -12.20
N GLU A 20 13.19 12.57 -12.64
CA GLU A 20 13.76 12.77 -13.96
C GLU A 20 13.33 11.68 -14.95
N ASP A 21 13.49 11.90 -16.25
CA ASP A 21 13.23 10.95 -17.33
C ASP A 21 11.86 10.23 -17.20
N ARG A 22 10.82 11.00 -16.97
CA ARG A 22 9.46 10.47 -16.78
C ARG A 22 8.90 9.90 -18.07
N GLU A 23 8.37 8.70 -17.96
CA GLU A 23 7.60 8.05 -19.02
C GLU A 23 6.37 7.34 -18.43
N GLU A 24 5.30 7.26 -19.19
CA GLU A 24 4.14 6.43 -18.85
C GLU A 24 4.27 5.07 -19.52
N VAL A 25 4.20 4.02 -18.71
CA VAL A 25 4.30 2.63 -19.15
C VAL A 25 2.98 1.92 -18.96
N GLN A 26 2.37 1.51 -20.03
CA GLN A 26 1.20 0.62 -20.01
C GLN A 26 1.68 -0.82 -19.81
N VAL A 27 1.09 -1.50 -18.84
CA VAL A 27 1.39 -2.92 -18.57
C VAL A 27 0.12 -3.73 -18.76
N GLU A 28 0.16 -4.66 -19.68
CA GLU A 28 -0.89 -5.66 -19.84
C GLU A 28 -0.68 -6.80 -18.84
N THR A 29 -1.75 -7.25 -18.21
CA THR A 29 -1.68 -8.34 -17.25
C THR A 29 -2.76 -9.40 -17.53
N PRO A 30 -2.55 -10.67 -17.14
CA PRO A 30 -3.57 -11.71 -17.26
C PRO A 30 -4.80 -11.46 -16.36
N PHE A 31 -4.74 -10.44 -15.52
CA PHE A 31 -5.80 -10.04 -14.59
C PHE A 31 -6.57 -8.80 -15.06
N GLY A 32 -6.30 -8.31 -16.27
CA GLY A 32 -6.84 -7.06 -16.81
C GLY A 32 -5.91 -5.87 -16.57
N SER A 33 -6.44 -4.67 -16.72
CA SER A 33 -5.65 -3.44 -16.62
C SER A 33 -5.40 -3.04 -15.17
N PRO A 34 -4.21 -2.51 -14.86
CA PRO A 34 -3.94 -1.78 -13.62
C PRO A 34 -4.82 -0.53 -13.48
N SER A 35 -4.85 0.05 -12.29
CA SER A 35 -5.63 1.26 -11.97
C SER A 35 -5.26 2.47 -12.83
N ALA A 36 -4.02 2.54 -13.29
CA ALA A 36 -3.48 3.58 -14.18
C ALA A 36 -2.23 3.05 -14.89
N PRO A 37 -1.71 3.76 -15.92
CA PRO A 37 -0.33 3.58 -16.38
C PRO A 37 0.66 3.76 -15.22
N TYR A 38 1.77 3.04 -15.27
CA TYR A 38 2.87 3.28 -14.34
C TYR A 38 3.66 4.50 -14.81
N VAL A 39 3.88 5.45 -13.90
CA VAL A 39 4.83 6.55 -14.15
C VAL A 39 6.22 6.05 -13.73
N VAL A 40 7.09 5.86 -14.70
CA VAL A 40 8.46 5.42 -14.46
C VAL A 40 9.39 6.61 -14.62
N GLY A 41 10.38 6.71 -13.76
CA GLY A 41 11.38 7.78 -13.81
C GLY A 41 12.63 7.44 -13.03
N THR A 42 13.57 8.36 -13.03
CA THR A 42 14.80 8.29 -12.25
C THR A 42 14.70 9.22 -11.04
N LEU A 43 14.82 8.67 -9.85
CA LEU A 43 14.85 9.41 -8.60
C LEU A 43 16.20 9.17 -7.91
N ARG A 44 17.03 10.22 -7.80
CA ARG A 44 18.38 10.13 -7.20
C ARG A 44 19.21 8.96 -7.75
N GLY A 45 19.17 8.78 -9.07
CA GLY A 45 19.94 7.73 -9.77
C GLY A 45 19.33 6.32 -9.75
N HIS A 46 18.14 6.14 -9.16
CA HIS A 46 17.41 4.88 -9.14
C HIS A 46 16.17 4.93 -10.04
N ARG A 47 15.96 3.90 -10.85
CA ARG A 47 14.71 3.74 -11.62
C ARG A 47 13.59 3.31 -10.68
N VAL A 48 12.51 4.08 -10.65
CA VAL A 48 11.34 3.88 -9.78
C VAL A 48 10.08 3.87 -10.64
N ALA A 49 9.13 3.00 -10.31
CA ALA A 49 7.81 2.98 -10.91
C ALA A 49 6.77 3.43 -9.88
N PHE A 50 5.92 4.37 -10.26
CA PHE A 50 4.81 4.86 -9.45
C PHE A 50 3.47 4.40 -10.02
N LEU A 51 2.53 4.03 -9.16
CA LEU A 51 1.16 3.69 -9.53
C LEU A 51 0.16 4.54 -8.73
N ALA A 52 -0.72 5.25 -9.44
CA ALA A 52 -1.89 5.89 -8.83
C ALA A 52 -2.91 4.81 -8.43
N ARG A 53 -2.99 4.50 -7.13
CA ARG A 53 -3.86 3.43 -6.60
C ARG A 53 -5.30 3.54 -7.11
N HIS A 54 -5.90 4.71 -7.01
CA HIS A 54 -7.29 4.97 -7.37
C HIS A 54 -7.47 5.52 -8.80
N GLY A 55 -6.44 5.36 -9.65
CA GLY A 55 -6.43 5.95 -10.98
C GLY A 55 -6.20 7.46 -10.99
N ALA A 56 -6.02 8.03 -12.17
CA ALA A 56 -5.91 9.48 -12.33
C ALA A 56 -7.20 10.18 -11.91
N GLY A 57 -7.09 11.16 -11.01
CA GLY A 57 -8.24 11.90 -10.49
C GLY A 57 -9.07 11.12 -9.44
N HIS A 58 -8.52 10.08 -8.84
CA HIS A 58 -9.14 9.32 -7.72
C HIS A 58 -10.55 8.80 -8.07
N ARG A 59 -10.69 8.09 -9.20
CA ARG A 59 -11.98 7.68 -9.75
C ARG A 59 -12.45 6.28 -9.35
N LEU A 60 -11.53 5.43 -8.87
CA LEU A 60 -11.83 4.05 -8.50
C LEU A 60 -12.09 3.94 -6.99
N LEU A 61 -13.20 3.33 -6.63
CA LEU A 61 -13.48 2.96 -5.24
C LEU A 61 -12.49 1.89 -4.75
N PRO A 62 -12.26 1.75 -3.44
CA PRO A 62 -11.42 0.69 -2.90
C PRO A 62 -11.82 -0.72 -3.34
N SER A 63 -13.11 -0.99 -3.50
CA SER A 63 -13.66 -2.27 -3.97
C SER A 63 -13.56 -2.49 -5.49
N GLU A 64 -13.32 -1.42 -6.26
CA GLU A 64 -13.14 -1.50 -7.72
C GLU A 64 -11.68 -1.67 -8.14
N LEU A 65 -10.74 -1.56 -7.20
CA LEU A 65 -9.32 -1.67 -7.49
C LEU A 65 -8.96 -3.06 -8.00
N ASN A 66 -8.32 -3.12 -9.16
CA ASN A 66 -7.74 -4.35 -9.67
C ASN A 66 -6.38 -4.61 -9.01
N PHE A 67 -6.40 -5.01 -7.72
CA PHE A 67 -5.19 -5.25 -6.94
C PHE A 67 -4.25 -6.24 -7.61
N ARG A 68 -4.80 -7.30 -8.27
CA ARG A 68 -3.97 -8.29 -8.98
C ARG A 68 -3.20 -7.65 -10.13
N ALA A 69 -3.89 -6.88 -10.98
CA ALA A 69 -3.22 -6.20 -12.09
C ALA A 69 -2.18 -5.19 -11.57
N ASN A 70 -2.50 -4.46 -10.50
CA ASN A 70 -1.59 -3.49 -9.90
C ASN A 70 -0.29 -4.12 -9.40
N ILE A 71 -0.35 -5.21 -8.67
CA ILE A 71 0.86 -5.86 -8.13
C ILE A 71 1.59 -6.67 -9.20
N PHE A 72 0.85 -7.36 -10.08
CA PHE A 72 1.44 -8.10 -11.19
C PHE A 72 2.20 -7.19 -12.15
N GLY A 73 1.67 -6.00 -12.43
CA GLY A 73 2.36 -5.02 -13.27
C GLY A 73 3.70 -4.56 -12.67
N PHE A 74 3.78 -4.35 -11.37
CA PHE A 74 5.07 -4.10 -10.71
C PHE A 74 6.04 -5.27 -10.88
N LYS A 75 5.54 -6.51 -10.73
CA LYS A 75 6.36 -7.72 -10.95
C LYS A 75 6.89 -7.79 -12.39
N THR A 76 6.03 -7.47 -13.36
CA THR A 76 6.40 -7.43 -14.80
C THR A 76 7.48 -6.38 -15.07
N LEU A 77 7.41 -5.22 -14.41
CA LEU A 77 8.41 -4.17 -14.52
C LEU A 77 9.74 -4.51 -13.81
N GLY A 78 9.77 -5.58 -13.01
CA GLY A 78 10.96 -6.03 -12.30
C GLY A 78 11.08 -5.52 -10.87
N ALA A 79 10.01 -4.94 -10.30
CA ALA A 79 10.03 -4.45 -8.93
C ALA A 79 10.24 -5.60 -7.93
N GLU A 80 11.17 -5.40 -7.03
CA GLU A 80 11.48 -6.30 -5.92
C GLU A 80 10.93 -5.72 -4.59
N TRP A 81 10.73 -4.42 -4.54
CA TRP A 81 10.33 -3.67 -3.36
C TRP A 81 9.17 -2.74 -3.69
N ILE A 82 8.14 -2.71 -2.83
CA ILE A 82 7.00 -1.79 -2.94
C ILE A 82 6.83 -1.01 -1.64
N LEU A 83 6.86 0.32 -1.77
CA LEU A 83 6.43 1.25 -0.74
C LEU A 83 5.00 1.69 -1.05
N SER A 84 4.09 1.47 -0.13
CA SER A 84 2.68 1.83 -0.30
C SER A 84 2.30 2.92 0.70
N ALA A 85 2.09 4.14 0.20
CA ALA A 85 1.62 5.25 0.99
C ALA A 85 0.10 5.36 0.92
N SER A 86 -0.54 5.55 2.08
CA SER A 86 -2.00 5.60 2.19
C SER A 86 -2.39 6.53 3.34
N ALA A 87 -3.36 7.41 3.10
CA ALA A 87 -4.03 8.15 4.15
C ALA A 87 -4.85 7.20 5.01
N VAL A 88 -4.83 7.39 6.32
CA VAL A 88 -5.51 6.55 7.30
C VAL A 88 -6.10 7.38 8.44
N GLY A 89 -7.17 6.88 9.05
CA GLY A 89 -7.64 7.35 10.34
C GLY A 89 -6.83 6.70 11.48
N SER A 90 -6.63 7.42 12.57
CA SER A 90 -6.03 6.88 13.78
C SER A 90 -7.09 6.35 14.73
N LEU A 91 -6.86 5.16 15.28
CA LEU A 91 -7.67 4.55 16.34
C LEU A 91 -7.06 4.75 17.74
N GLN A 92 -5.88 5.40 17.82
CA GLN A 92 -5.13 5.56 19.06
C GLN A 92 -4.63 7.01 19.21
N GLU A 93 -4.82 7.60 20.38
CA GLU A 93 -4.33 8.97 20.67
C GLU A 93 -2.82 9.13 20.54
N LYS A 94 -2.05 8.04 20.70
CA LYS A 94 -0.59 8.02 20.52
C LYS A 94 -0.12 8.22 19.07
N HIS A 95 -1.03 8.15 18.11
CA HIS A 95 -0.78 8.35 16.69
C HIS A 95 -1.58 9.56 16.17
N PRO A 96 -1.18 10.79 16.49
CA PRO A 96 -1.93 11.98 16.09
C PRO A 96 -1.83 12.23 14.57
N PRO A 97 -2.75 13.04 14.01
CA PRO A 97 -2.64 13.52 12.63
C PRO A 97 -1.29 14.15 12.34
N LEU A 98 -0.80 13.94 11.11
CA LEU A 98 0.52 14.29 10.57
C LEU A 98 1.65 13.32 10.93
N ASP A 99 1.42 12.37 11.83
CA ASP A 99 2.37 11.29 12.08
C ASP A 99 2.27 10.18 11.01
N ILE A 100 3.32 9.40 10.90
CA ILE A 100 3.39 8.22 10.03
C ILE A 100 3.44 6.97 10.90
N VAL A 101 2.61 5.99 10.60
CA VAL A 101 2.70 4.65 11.21
C VAL A 101 3.21 3.68 10.16
N VAL A 102 4.21 2.87 10.52
CA VAL A 102 4.67 1.72 9.72
C VAL A 102 4.10 0.46 10.38
N PRO A 103 2.87 0.04 10.02
CA PRO A 103 2.21 -1.10 10.66
C PRO A 103 2.95 -2.39 10.32
N ASP A 104 2.97 -3.33 11.24
CA ASP A 104 3.54 -4.67 11.06
C ASP A 104 2.48 -5.76 10.93
N GLN A 105 1.20 -5.43 11.23
CA GLN A 105 0.06 -6.34 11.19
C GLN A 105 -1.14 -5.74 10.46
N PHE A 106 -2.00 -6.64 9.96
CA PHE A 106 -3.28 -6.31 9.35
C PHE A 106 -4.44 -7.07 10.00
N PHE A 107 -5.58 -6.39 10.10
CA PHE A 107 -6.86 -7.01 10.42
C PHE A 107 -7.84 -6.81 9.25
N ASP A 108 -8.31 -7.92 8.66
CA ASP A 108 -9.17 -7.90 7.46
C ASP A 108 -10.64 -7.72 7.80
N ARG A 109 -11.21 -6.58 7.41
CA ARG A 109 -12.64 -6.29 7.46
C ARG A 109 -13.24 -6.06 6.07
N THR A 110 -12.50 -6.45 5.02
CA THR A 110 -12.99 -6.35 3.64
C THR A 110 -13.94 -7.51 3.30
N ARG A 111 -14.73 -7.33 2.23
CA ARG A 111 -15.72 -8.33 1.77
C ARG A 111 -15.54 -8.62 0.30
N GLY A 112 -15.38 -9.89 -0.04
CA GLY A 112 -15.38 -10.36 -1.44
C GLY A 112 -14.24 -9.89 -2.31
N ARG A 113 -13.20 -9.24 -1.77
CA ARG A 113 -12.04 -8.80 -2.54
C ARG A 113 -11.12 -9.96 -2.87
N ILE A 114 -10.62 -9.98 -4.10
CA ILE A 114 -9.69 -11.00 -4.55
C ILE A 114 -8.29 -10.63 -4.05
N GLY A 115 -7.75 -11.45 -3.15
CA GLY A 115 -6.43 -11.26 -2.54
C GLY A 115 -5.42 -12.35 -2.88
N THR A 116 -5.58 -13.05 -4.05
CA THR A 116 -4.67 -14.10 -4.51
C THR A 116 -4.57 -14.10 -6.03
N PHE A 117 -3.40 -14.45 -6.55
CA PHE A 117 -3.20 -14.71 -7.99
C PHE A 117 -3.65 -16.12 -8.38
N PHE A 118 -3.71 -17.02 -7.43
CA PHE A 118 -3.98 -18.44 -7.63
C PHE A 118 -5.49 -18.76 -7.66
N GLY A 119 -5.83 -19.96 -8.03
CA GLY A 119 -7.21 -20.44 -8.20
C GLY A 119 -7.35 -21.23 -9.49
N ARG A 120 -8.59 -21.58 -9.88
CA ARG A 120 -8.92 -22.27 -11.13
C ARG A 120 -8.07 -23.50 -11.38
N GLY A 121 -7.86 -24.32 -10.36
CA GLY A 121 -7.10 -25.56 -10.43
C GLY A 121 -5.73 -25.54 -9.76
N LEU A 122 -5.25 -24.36 -9.33
CA LEU A 122 -4.02 -24.24 -8.55
C LEU A 122 -4.33 -23.56 -7.22
N ALA A 123 -4.07 -24.22 -6.12
CA ALA A 123 -4.11 -23.66 -4.77
C ALA A 123 -2.68 -23.45 -4.25
N ALA A 124 -2.39 -22.26 -3.75
CA ALA A 124 -1.13 -21.96 -3.10
C ALA A 124 -1.39 -21.34 -1.72
N HIS A 125 -0.61 -21.77 -0.73
CA HIS A 125 -0.66 -21.24 0.62
C HIS A 125 0.67 -20.63 0.99
N VAL A 126 0.72 -19.28 1.05
CA VAL A 126 1.92 -18.54 1.45
C VAL A 126 1.86 -18.22 2.94
N SER A 127 3.00 -18.19 3.61
CA SER A 127 3.07 -17.74 5.00
C SER A 127 2.79 -16.24 5.09
N PHE A 128 1.86 -15.85 5.96
CA PHE A 128 1.42 -14.45 6.08
C PHE A 128 1.32 -13.96 7.54
N ALA A 129 1.91 -14.68 8.50
CA ALA A 129 1.96 -14.27 9.90
C ALA A 129 2.71 -12.94 10.10
N HIS A 130 3.68 -12.65 9.24
CA HIS A 130 4.41 -11.39 9.19
C HIS A 130 4.24 -10.77 7.79
N PRO A 131 3.19 -9.97 7.57
CA PRO A 131 2.80 -9.49 6.24
C PRO A 131 3.75 -8.43 5.68
N ILE A 132 4.45 -7.71 6.54
CA ILE A 132 5.34 -6.60 6.17
C ILE A 132 6.80 -7.10 6.10
N CYS A 133 7.54 -6.59 5.11
CA CYS A 133 8.97 -6.86 4.97
C CYS A 133 9.76 -6.13 6.06
N PRO A 134 10.43 -6.83 6.98
CA PRO A 134 11.08 -6.19 8.12
C PRO A 134 12.27 -5.31 7.72
N LEU A 135 12.97 -5.68 6.63
CA LEU A 135 14.06 -4.86 6.11
C LEU A 135 13.57 -3.52 5.59
N LEU A 136 12.50 -3.56 4.76
CA LEU A 136 11.96 -2.35 4.15
C LEU A 136 11.27 -1.47 5.21
N ALA A 137 10.61 -2.06 6.21
CA ALA A 137 10.03 -1.33 7.33
C ALA A 137 11.10 -0.57 8.12
N ARG A 138 12.22 -1.21 8.44
CA ARG A 138 13.36 -0.55 9.13
C ARG A 138 13.91 0.61 8.31
N ILE A 139 14.13 0.42 7.00
CA ILE A 139 14.60 1.49 6.12
C ILE A 139 13.59 2.66 6.09
N ALA A 140 12.29 2.38 6.02
CA ALA A 140 11.24 3.39 6.04
C ALA A 140 11.24 4.20 7.35
N LEU A 141 11.37 3.52 8.49
CA LEU A 141 11.46 4.14 9.82
C LEU A 141 12.69 5.05 9.93
N GLU A 142 13.87 4.54 9.58
CA GLU A 142 15.12 5.29 9.63
C GLU A 142 15.07 6.53 8.69
N SER A 143 14.59 6.34 7.47
CA SER A 143 14.48 7.41 6.47
C SER A 143 13.47 8.48 6.89
N GLY A 144 12.31 8.09 7.41
CA GLY A 144 11.30 9.02 7.89
C GLY A 144 11.82 9.89 9.04
N ARG A 145 12.51 9.28 10.00
CA ARG A 145 13.15 10.01 11.10
C ARG A 145 14.27 10.95 10.62
N ALA A 146 15.04 10.50 9.64
CA ALA A 146 16.14 11.31 9.08
C ALA A 146 15.66 12.59 8.39
N VAL A 147 14.44 12.61 7.86
CA VAL A 147 13.82 13.83 7.28
C VAL A 147 12.98 14.62 8.29
N GLY A 148 13.01 14.24 9.58
CA GLY A 148 12.32 14.96 10.65
C GLY A 148 10.84 14.60 10.82
N ALA A 149 10.35 13.53 10.19
CA ALA A 149 8.99 13.06 10.40
C ALA A 149 8.87 12.27 11.71
N THR A 150 7.73 12.40 12.38
CA THR A 150 7.36 11.51 13.49
C THR A 150 6.88 10.19 12.90
N VAL A 151 7.63 9.12 13.15
CA VAL A 151 7.33 7.79 12.60
C VAL A 151 7.25 6.76 13.72
N HIS A 152 6.11 6.08 13.78
CA HIS A 152 5.82 5.02 14.74
C HIS A 152 6.11 3.64 14.13
N ASP A 153 6.73 2.78 14.93
CA ASP A 153 7.13 1.44 14.56
C ASP A 153 6.09 0.42 15.03
N GLY A 154 5.58 -0.38 14.10
CA GLY A 154 4.59 -1.42 14.38
C GLY A 154 3.16 -0.91 14.50
N GLY A 155 2.27 -1.81 14.87
CA GLY A 155 0.84 -1.58 15.02
C GLY A 155 -0.02 -2.34 14.02
N THR A 156 -1.31 -2.44 14.33
CA THR A 156 -2.29 -3.16 13.51
C THR A 156 -3.11 -2.21 12.66
N TYR A 157 -3.06 -2.43 11.35
CA TYR A 157 -3.87 -1.74 10.35
C TYR A 157 -5.17 -2.50 10.12
N VAL A 158 -6.32 -1.90 10.45
CA VAL A 158 -7.63 -2.41 10.04
C VAL A 158 -7.88 -2.04 8.58
N CYS A 159 -8.05 -3.04 7.73
CA CYS A 159 -8.45 -2.82 6.34
C CYS A 159 -9.95 -3.01 6.20
N MET A 160 -10.70 -1.91 6.14
CA MET A 160 -12.15 -1.92 5.98
C MET A 160 -12.56 -1.89 4.50
N GLU A 161 -13.83 -2.20 4.22
CA GLU A 161 -14.31 -2.25 2.85
C GLU A 161 -14.41 -0.86 2.20
N GLY A 162 -14.97 0.11 2.91
CA GLY A 162 -15.33 1.40 2.29
C GLY A 162 -16.50 1.26 1.30
N PRO A 163 -16.83 2.32 0.48
CA PRO A 163 -16.18 3.62 0.51
C PRO A 163 -16.59 4.49 1.72
N GLN A 164 -17.64 4.11 2.47
CA GLN A 164 -18.03 4.78 3.69
C GLN A 164 -16.95 4.56 4.77
N PHE A 165 -16.75 5.56 5.62
CA PHE A 165 -15.95 5.39 6.83
C PHE A 165 -16.67 4.50 7.84
N SER A 166 -15.97 4.09 8.89
CA SER A 166 -16.51 3.29 9.98
C SER A 166 -17.62 4.03 10.71
N THR A 167 -18.60 3.29 11.22
CA THR A 167 -19.54 3.82 12.19
C THR A 167 -18.84 4.03 13.54
N LEU A 168 -19.34 4.94 14.36
CA LEU A 168 -18.81 5.15 15.72
C LEU A 168 -18.75 3.85 16.54
N ALA A 169 -19.72 2.93 16.33
CA ALA A 169 -19.74 1.63 16.99
C ALA A 169 -18.58 0.73 16.53
N GLU A 170 -18.28 0.71 15.23
CA GLU A 170 -17.14 -0.02 14.66
C GLU A 170 -15.83 0.56 15.18
N SER A 171 -15.64 1.88 15.14
CA SER A 171 -14.44 2.55 15.62
C SER A 171 -14.19 2.25 17.10
N ARG A 172 -15.22 2.31 17.94
CA ARG A 172 -15.12 1.93 19.37
C ARG A 172 -14.72 0.46 19.56
N LEU A 173 -15.26 -0.44 18.74
CA LEU A 173 -14.91 -1.84 18.77
C LEU A 173 -13.44 -2.06 18.38
N TYR A 174 -12.97 -1.44 17.27
CA TYR A 174 -11.59 -1.56 16.83
C TYR A 174 -10.60 -1.01 17.84
N ARG A 175 -10.92 0.13 18.48
CA ARG A 175 -10.13 0.67 19.60
C ARG A 175 -10.06 -0.31 20.77
N SER A 176 -11.19 -0.92 21.14
CA SER A 176 -11.24 -1.88 22.25
C SER A 176 -10.42 -3.16 21.98
N TRP A 177 -10.21 -3.49 20.70
CA TRP A 177 -9.35 -4.59 20.27
C TRP A 177 -7.87 -4.19 20.15
N GLY A 178 -7.53 -2.95 20.44
CA GLY A 178 -6.16 -2.46 20.39
C GLY A 178 -5.62 -2.22 18.97
N MET A 179 -6.51 -1.98 18.00
CA MET A 179 -6.10 -1.61 16.65
C MET A 179 -5.51 -0.20 16.62
N ASP A 180 -4.59 0.06 15.72
CA ASP A 180 -3.81 1.31 15.69
C ASP A 180 -4.30 2.29 14.63
N VAL A 181 -4.45 1.85 13.39
CA VAL A 181 -4.88 2.69 12.27
C VAL A 181 -5.92 1.97 11.40
N ILE A 182 -6.71 2.75 10.66
CA ILE A 182 -7.75 2.23 9.77
C ILE A 182 -7.65 2.83 8.38
N GLY A 183 -7.77 1.97 7.37
CA GLY A 183 -7.80 2.37 5.96
C GLY A 183 -8.48 1.32 5.10
N MET A 184 -8.33 1.38 3.77
CA MET A 184 -9.20 0.60 2.89
C MET A 184 -8.49 -0.30 1.88
N THR A 185 -7.16 -0.25 1.72
CA THR A 185 -6.53 -0.81 0.51
C THR A 185 -5.30 -1.68 0.73
N ASN A 186 -4.52 -1.46 1.76
CA ASN A 186 -3.16 -1.99 1.88
C ASN A 186 -3.08 -3.51 2.10
N LEU A 187 -4.10 -4.13 2.66
CA LEU A 187 -4.08 -5.57 2.94
C LEU A 187 -4.03 -6.43 1.67
N GLN A 188 -4.85 -6.11 0.66
CA GLN A 188 -4.84 -6.86 -0.60
C GLN A 188 -3.51 -6.67 -1.34
N GLU A 189 -2.94 -5.47 -1.28
CA GLU A 189 -1.60 -5.21 -1.82
C GLU A 189 -0.55 -6.09 -1.13
N ALA A 190 -0.55 -6.15 0.20
CA ALA A 190 0.39 -6.95 0.98
C ALA A 190 0.25 -8.47 0.71
N LYS A 191 -0.98 -8.99 0.61
CA LYS A 191 -1.25 -10.39 0.26
C LYS A 191 -0.65 -10.75 -1.10
N LEU A 192 -0.93 -9.94 -2.11
CA LEU A 192 -0.48 -10.16 -3.48
C LEU A 192 1.03 -9.92 -3.64
N ALA A 193 1.59 -8.92 -2.96
CA ALA A 193 3.03 -8.70 -2.94
C ALA A 193 3.78 -9.92 -2.36
N ARG A 194 3.23 -10.54 -1.29
CA ARG A 194 3.78 -11.75 -0.71
C ARG A 194 3.77 -12.93 -1.71
N GLU A 195 2.67 -13.14 -2.42
CA GLU A 195 2.59 -14.18 -3.45
C GLU A 195 3.50 -13.90 -4.64
N ALA A 196 3.74 -12.63 -4.96
CA ALA A 196 4.66 -12.22 -6.03
C ALA A 196 6.14 -12.19 -5.59
N GLU A 197 6.46 -12.55 -4.34
CA GLU A 197 7.81 -12.46 -3.77
C GLU A 197 8.39 -11.03 -3.83
N ILE A 198 7.53 -10.02 -3.62
CA ILE A 198 7.91 -8.62 -3.54
C ILE A 198 7.92 -8.19 -2.08
N CYS A 199 9.00 -7.57 -1.65
CA CYS A 199 9.13 -6.94 -0.34
C CYS A 199 8.17 -5.74 -0.26
N TYR A 200 7.25 -5.73 0.69
CA TYR A 200 6.20 -4.72 0.80
C TYR A 200 6.21 -4.03 2.16
N VAL A 201 6.00 -2.71 2.15
CA VAL A 201 5.78 -1.91 3.37
C VAL A 201 4.65 -0.90 3.15
N THR A 202 3.88 -0.66 4.20
CA THR A 202 2.90 0.42 4.27
C THR A 202 3.48 1.61 5.03
N LEU A 203 3.31 2.80 4.46
CA LEU A 203 3.45 4.08 5.15
C LEU A 203 2.03 4.62 5.37
N ALA A 204 1.51 4.41 6.56
CA ALA A 204 0.18 4.88 6.94
C ALA A 204 0.28 6.34 7.42
N LEU A 205 -0.18 7.27 6.58
CA LEU A 205 -0.13 8.71 6.84
C LEU A 205 -1.40 9.08 7.61
N VAL A 206 -1.26 9.40 8.87
CA VAL A 206 -2.42 9.74 9.72
C VAL A 206 -2.95 11.11 9.33
N THR A 207 -4.22 11.17 8.91
CA THR A 207 -4.90 12.41 8.50
C THR A 207 -5.85 12.93 9.55
N ASP A 208 -6.44 12.04 10.33
CA ASP A 208 -7.50 12.33 11.32
C ASP A 208 -7.57 11.24 12.38
N TYR A 209 -8.38 11.45 13.39
CA TYR A 209 -8.85 10.39 14.30
C TYR A 209 -10.15 9.80 13.76
N ASP A 210 -10.21 8.47 13.70
CA ASP A 210 -11.40 7.74 13.25
C ASP A 210 -12.50 7.69 14.35
#